data_c3f15c06954eefac409ead9e121b16cd
#
_entry.id   c3f15c06954eefac409ead9e121b16cd
#
_cell.length_a   1.000
_cell.length_b   1.000
_cell.length_c   1.000
_cell.angle_alpha   90.00
_cell.angle_beta   90.00
_cell.angle_gamma   90.00
#
_symmetry.space_group_name_H-M   'P 1'
#
loop_
_entity.id
_entity.type
_entity.pdbx_description
1 polymer ?
#
loop_
_entity_poly.entity_id
_entity_poly.type
_entity_poly.pdbx_seq_one_letter_code
_entity_poly.pdbx_strand_id
1 'polypeptide(L)'
;MNQQTELKDSSNESNPTRFGLPRQAIKEIQDALALYPEVEKAILYGSRATGTFKPESDIDLTLIGENLTHNHLLGIMFDLDDLLLPWMIDLSLLDTIDNPGLREHIGRVGQTLYER
;
A
#
# COMPACT_ATOMS: atom_id res chain seq x y z
N MET A 1 -31.68 20.52 -8.43
CA MET A 1 -31.22 20.12 -8.24
C MET A 1 -30.70 19.55 -7.95
N ASN A 2 -30.54 19.78 -7.88
CA ASN A 2 -29.83 19.15 -7.57
C ASN A 2 -29.37 18.62 -7.20
N GLN A 3 -29.13 18.74 -7.05
CA GLN A 3 -28.48 18.23 -6.65
C GLN A 3 -28.10 17.43 -6.52
N GLN A 4 -28.17 17.54 -6.55
CA GLN A 4 -27.63 16.80 -6.47
C GLN A 4 -27.01 16.27 -6.73
N THR A 5 -26.98 16.67 -6.98
CA THR A 5 -26.24 16.21 -7.38
C THR A 5 -25.32 16.02 -7.13
N GLU A 6 -25.02 16.49 -6.78
CA GLU A 6 -24.09 16.22 -6.46
C GLU A 6 -23.71 15.41 -5.75
N LEU A 7 -24.09 15.22 -5.20
CA LEU A 7 -23.72 14.33 -4.67
C LEU A 7 -23.43 13.35 -4.98
N LYS A 8 -23.53 13.29 -5.42
CA LYS A 8 -23.12 12.30 -5.86
C LYS A 8 -21.98 12.03 -6.17
N ASP A 9 -21.61 12.71 -6.39
CA ASP A 9 -20.46 12.53 -6.76
C ASP A 9 -19.53 12.40 -5.81
N SER A 10 -19.59 12.98 -4.88
CA SER A 10 -18.72 12.74 -3.83
C SER A 10 -18.74 11.31 -3.45
N SER A 11 -19.82 10.71 -3.47
CA SER A 11 -19.80 9.30 -3.21
C SER A 11 -18.96 8.61 -4.23
N ASN A 12 -18.90 9.11 -5.42
CA ASN A 12 -18.04 8.54 -6.41
C ASN A 12 -16.61 8.64 -6.05
N GLU A 13 -16.23 9.71 -5.39
CA GLU A 13 -14.89 9.83 -5.00
C GLU A 13 -14.52 8.88 -3.94
N SER A 14 -15.45 8.61 -3.05
CA SER A 14 -15.15 7.67 -2.00
C SER A 14 -15.29 6.25 -2.48
N ASN A 15 -16.06 6.04 -3.55
CA ASN A 15 -16.29 4.71 -4.03
C ASN A 15 -15.16 4.06 -4.74
N PRO A 16 -14.44 4.76 -5.61
CA PRO A 16 -13.38 4.07 -6.30
C PRO A 16 -12.38 3.60 -5.29
N THR A 17 -12.21 2.31 -5.25
CA THR A 17 -11.23 1.72 -4.37
C THR A 17 -10.25 0.97 -5.23
N ARG A 18 -9.05 0.83 -4.74
CA ARG A 18 -8.08 -0.07 -5.31
C ARG A 18 -7.71 -1.03 -4.20
N PHE A 19 -7.69 -2.32 -4.54
CA PHE A 19 -7.28 -3.34 -3.58
C PHE A 19 -8.21 -3.39 -2.37
N GLY A 20 -9.46 -2.93 -2.54
CA GLY A 20 -10.41 -2.86 -1.43
C GLY A 20 -10.12 -1.76 -0.42
N LEU A 21 -9.28 -0.79 -0.78
CA LEU A 21 -8.90 0.30 0.12
C LEU A 21 -9.46 1.62 -0.41
N PRO A 22 -9.93 2.49 0.48
CA PRO A 22 -10.37 3.83 0.05
C PRO A 22 -9.21 4.60 -0.57
N ARG A 23 -9.54 5.44 -1.52
CA ARG A 23 -8.57 6.29 -2.17
C ARG A 23 -7.73 7.08 -1.20
N GLN A 24 -8.38 7.60 -0.14
CA GLN A 24 -7.69 8.41 0.84
C GLN A 24 -6.64 7.60 1.60
N ALA A 25 -6.94 6.34 1.92
CA ALA A 25 -5.98 5.50 2.62
C ALA A 25 -4.74 5.26 1.76
N ILE A 26 -4.96 4.97 0.47
CA ILE A 26 -3.84 4.77 -0.45
C ILE A 26 -2.99 6.03 -0.54
N LYS A 27 -3.63 7.19 -0.65
CA LYS A 27 -2.90 8.44 -0.74
C LYS A 27 -2.08 8.71 0.51
N GLU A 28 -2.61 8.43 1.68
CA GLU A 28 -1.88 8.64 2.93
C GLU A 28 -0.65 7.74 2.99
N ILE A 29 -0.79 6.50 2.54
CA ILE A 29 0.35 5.58 2.50
C ILE A 29 1.39 6.09 1.51
N GLN A 30 0.96 6.50 0.32
CA GLN A 30 1.87 7.02 -0.70
C GLN A 30 2.60 8.25 -0.21
N ASP A 31 1.89 9.15 0.46
CA ASP A 31 2.50 10.39 0.97
C ASP A 31 3.56 10.08 2.05
N ALA A 32 3.28 9.11 2.91
CA ALA A 32 4.24 8.70 3.93
C ALA A 32 5.50 8.11 3.27
N LEU A 33 5.32 7.26 2.26
CA LEU A 33 6.46 6.68 1.55
C LEU A 33 7.27 7.74 0.84
N ALA A 34 6.61 8.77 0.33
CA ALA A 34 7.28 9.83 -0.43
C ALA A 34 8.23 10.66 0.44
N LEU A 35 8.09 10.60 1.76
CA LEU A 35 9.00 11.29 2.66
C LEU A 35 10.38 10.63 2.70
N TYR A 36 10.50 9.42 2.16
CA TYR A 36 11.75 8.68 2.17
C TYR A 36 12.26 8.56 0.75
N PRO A 37 13.22 9.42 0.36
CA PRO A 37 13.72 9.38 -1.03
C PRO A 37 14.37 8.06 -1.41
N GLU A 38 14.75 7.26 -0.41
CA GLU A 38 15.34 5.94 -0.66
C GLU A 38 14.31 4.94 -1.18
N VAL A 39 13.02 5.19 -1.01
CA VAL A 39 11.99 4.30 -1.52
C VAL A 39 11.77 4.61 -2.99
N GLU A 40 12.11 3.66 -3.84
CA GLU A 40 11.91 3.79 -5.27
C GLU A 40 10.54 3.28 -5.68
N LYS A 41 10.08 2.22 -5.02
CA LYS A 41 8.82 1.59 -5.39
C LYS A 41 8.28 0.80 -4.20
N ALA A 42 6.96 0.74 -4.09
CA ALA A 42 6.29 -0.14 -3.13
C ALA A 42 5.34 -1.05 -3.88
N ILE A 43 5.46 -2.34 -3.65
CA ILE A 43 4.66 -3.36 -4.33
C ILE A 43 3.69 -3.97 -3.33
N LEU A 44 2.42 -3.93 -3.68
CA LEU A 44 1.37 -4.60 -2.90
C LEU A 44 1.25 -6.04 -3.40
N TYR A 45 1.15 -6.99 -2.48
CA TYR A 45 0.95 -8.38 -2.83
C TYR A 45 -0.05 -9.01 -1.88
N GLY A 46 -0.19 -10.32 -1.92
CA GLY A 46 -1.11 -11.01 -1.04
C GLY A 46 -2.56 -10.89 -1.50
N SER A 47 -3.49 -11.07 -0.57
CA SER A 47 -4.92 -11.16 -0.91
C SER A 47 -5.46 -9.89 -1.55
N ARG A 48 -4.96 -8.73 -1.15
CA ARG A 48 -5.47 -7.49 -1.73
C ARG A 48 -5.02 -7.31 -3.18
N ALA A 49 -3.88 -7.89 -3.53
CA ALA A 49 -3.42 -7.86 -4.91
C ALA A 49 -4.18 -8.86 -5.78
N THR A 50 -4.53 -10.02 -5.23
CA THR A 50 -5.21 -11.06 -5.99
C THR A 50 -6.72 -10.88 -6.02
N GLY A 51 -7.26 -10.00 -5.18
CA GLY A 51 -8.71 -9.78 -5.14
C GLY A 51 -9.46 -10.72 -4.22
N THR A 52 -8.74 -11.53 -3.45
CA THR A 52 -9.38 -12.50 -2.54
C THR A 52 -9.49 -12.00 -1.12
N PHE A 53 -9.28 -10.69 -0.93
CA PHE A 53 -9.26 -10.08 0.40
C PHE A 53 -10.64 -10.01 1.02
N LYS A 54 -10.63 -9.82 2.35
CA LYS A 54 -11.81 -9.49 3.12
C LYS A 54 -11.63 -8.06 3.62
N PRO A 55 -12.70 -7.41 4.12
CA PRO A 55 -12.58 -6.02 4.56
C PRO A 55 -11.47 -5.79 5.59
N GLU A 56 -11.19 -6.78 6.43
CA GLU A 56 -10.19 -6.64 7.49
C GLU A 56 -8.82 -7.20 7.10
N SER A 57 -8.63 -7.63 5.86
CA SER A 57 -7.36 -8.21 5.44
C SER A 57 -6.20 -7.22 5.58
N ASP A 58 -5.04 -7.74 5.95
CA ASP A 58 -3.83 -6.93 6.06
C ASP A 58 -3.41 -6.37 4.71
N ILE A 59 -2.64 -5.31 4.77
CA ILE A 59 -2.02 -4.71 3.59
C ILE A 59 -0.59 -5.20 3.55
N ASP A 60 -0.24 -6.00 2.54
CA ASP A 60 1.10 -6.56 2.40
C ASP A 60 1.89 -5.74 1.40
N LEU A 61 2.92 -5.07 1.87
CA LEU A 61 3.77 -4.20 1.04
C LEU A 61 5.22 -4.63 1.13
N THR A 62 5.92 -4.61 0.01
CA THR A 62 7.36 -4.77 0.02
C THR A 62 7.99 -3.59 -0.73
N LEU A 63 9.09 -3.10 -0.19
CA LEU A 63 9.73 -1.89 -0.70
C LEU A 63 10.95 -2.23 -1.52
N ILE A 64 11.16 -1.45 -2.57
CA ILE A 64 12.31 -1.57 -3.45
C ILE A 64 13.06 -0.25 -3.41
N GLY A 65 14.36 -0.31 -3.21
CA GLY A 65 15.21 0.86 -3.25
C GLY A 65 16.64 0.45 -2.99
N GLU A 66 17.55 0.87 -3.84
CA GLU A 66 18.93 0.47 -3.77
C GLU A 66 19.58 0.89 -2.45
N ASN A 67 19.17 2.02 -1.91
CA ASN A 67 19.77 2.57 -0.70
C ASN A 67 18.91 2.38 0.54
N LEU A 68 17.87 1.56 0.46
CA LEU A 68 17.03 1.28 1.61
C LEU A 68 17.75 0.42 2.63
N THR A 69 17.66 0.81 3.90
CA THR A 69 18.27 0.07 4.99
C THR A 69 17.20 -0.39 5.97
N HIS A 70 17.60 -1.25 6.88
CA HIS A 70 16.70 -1.70 7.94
C HIS A 70 16.21 -0.51 8.79
N ASN A 71 17.06 0.48 9.01
CA ASN A 71 16.65 1.66 9.77
C ASN A 71 15.56 2.44 9.04
N HIS A 72 15.67 2.54 7.71
CA HIS A 72 14.60 3.17 6.93
C HIS A 72 13.31 2.39 7.10
N LEU A 73 13.39 1.06 7.05
CA LEU A 73 12.22 0.21 7.20
C LEU A 73 11.52 0.48 8.52
N LEU A 74 12.27 0.56 9.62
CA LEU A 74 11.69 0.81 10.93
C LEU A 74 11.02 2.18 10.99
N GLY A 75 11.66 3.20 10.42
CA GLY A 75 11.09 4.55 10.39
C GLY A 75 9.79 4.59 9.60
N ILE A 76 9.77 3.91 8.45
CA ILE A 76 8.58 3.87 7.62
C ILE A 76 7.47 3.11 8.32
N MET A 77 7.80 1.99 8.97
CA MET A 77 6.80 1.24 9.74
C MET A 77 6.17 2.10 10.80
N PHE A 78 6.98 2.89 11.51
CA PHE A 78 6.49 3.78 12.54
C PHE A 78 5.56 4.84 11.94
N ASP A 79 5.96 5.44 10.82
CA ASP A 79 5.16 6.48 10.19
C ASP A 79 3.84 5.94 9.65
N LEU A 80 3.86 4.73 9.08
CA LEU A 80 2.63 4.11 8.60
C LEU A 80 1.70 3.77 9.75
N ASP A 81 2.26 3.29 10.86
CA ASP A 81 1.47 2.97 12.05
C ASP A 81 0.80 4.23 12.59
N ASP A 82 1.50 5.35 12.51
CA ASP A 82 1.02 6.63 13.01
C ASP A 82 -0.13 7.21 12.18
N LEU A 83 -0.38 6.66 11.00
CA LEU A 83 -1.54 7.04 10.20
C LEU A 83 -2.85 6.56 10.81
N LEU A 84 -2.79 5.60 11.73
CA LEU A 84 -3.94 5.06 12.44
C LEU A 84 -5.00 4.50 11.50
N LEU A 85 -4.56 3.87 10.42
CA LEU A 85 -5.47 3.19 9.52
C LEU A 85 -6.00 1.92 10.20
N PRO A 86 -7.21 1.49 9.85
CA PRO A 86 -7.79 0.32 10.52
C PRO A 86 -7.20 -1.03 10.08
N TRP A 87 -6.25 -1.03 9.16
CA TRP A 87 -5.63 -2.27 8.67
C TRP A 87 -4.20 -2.35 9.15
N MET A 88 -3.74 -3.56 9.45
CA MET A 88 -2.32 -3.80 9.68
C MET A 88 -1.58 -3.71 8.38
N ILE A 89 -0.43 -3.07 8.38
CA ILE A 89 0.44 -3.01 7.22
C ILE A 89 1.67 -3.86 7.50
N ASP A 90 1.82 -4.93 6.72
CA ASP A 90 2.96 -5.81 6.82
C ASP A 90 4.01 -5.34 5.81
N LEU A 91 5.09 -4.75 6.31
CA LEU A 91 6.07 -4.07 5.49
C LEU A 91 7.39 -4.82 5.50
N SER A 92 7.99 -4.94 4.32
CA SER A 92 9.29 -5.62 4.19
C SER A 92 10.13 -4.92 3.14
N LEU A 93 11.40 -5.30 3.08
CA LEU A 93 12.28 -4.92 1.98
C LEU A 93 12.39 -6.12 1.05
N LEU A 94 12.14 -5.92 -0.22
CA LEU A 94 12.15 -7.03 -1.17
C LEU A 94 13.48 -7.77 -1.16
N ASP A 95 14.58 -7.03 -1.03
CA ASP A 95 15.90 -7.62 -1.05
C ASP A 95 16.16 -8.59 0.10
N THR A 96 15.40 -8.48 1.18
CA THR A 96 15.60 -9.35 2.34
C THR A 96 14.67 -10.55 2.34
N ILE A 97 13.79 -10.67 1.36
CA ILE A 97 12.89 -11.82 1.29
C ILE A 97 13.62 -12.98 0.66
N ASP A 98 13.86 -14.02 1.46
CA ASP A 98 14.60 -15.21 1.01
C ASP A 98 13.69 -16.30 0.45
N ASN A 99 12.45 -16.32 0.88
CA ASN A 99 11.53 -17.40 0.50
C ASN A 99 11.24 -17.34 -1.00
N PRO A 100 11.68 -18.36 -1.78
CA PRO A 100 11.48 -18.30 -3.23
C PRO A 100 10.02 -18.35 -3.64
N GLY A 101 9.17 -19.02 -2.86
CA GLY A 101 7.74 -19.06 -3.15
C GLY A 101 7.12 -17.69 -2.99
N LEU A 102 7.51 -16.95 -1.96
CA LEU A 102 6.99 -15.61 -1.73
C LEU A 102 7.49 -14.66 -2.81
N ARG A 103 8.77 -14.75 -3.19
CA ARG A 103 9.29 -13.91 -4.25
C ARG A 103 8.58 -14.17 -5.57
N GLU A 104 8.28 -15.42 -5.87
CA GLU A 104 7.55 -15.78 -7.07
C GLU A 104 6.13 -15.19 -7.03
N HIS A 105 5.48 -15.32 -5.88
CA HIS A 105 4.13 -14.77 -5.69
C HIS A 105 4.13 -13.26 -5.93
N ILE A 106 5.10 -12.56 -5.34
CA ILE A 106 5.21 -11.10 -5.49
C ILE A 106 5.42 -10.74 -6.96
N GLY A 107 6.29 -11.49 -7.65
CA GLY A 107 6.55 -11.23 -9.06
C GLY A 107 5.34 -11.48 -9.94
N ARG A 108 4.51 -12.45 -9.56
CA ARG A 108 3.36 -12.83 -10.37
C ARG A 108 2.15 -11.96 -10.13
N VAL A 109 1.86 -11.61 -8.86
CA VAL A 109 0.63 -10.88 -8.54
C VAL A 109 0.86 -9.47 -8.04
N GLY A 110 2.10 -9.06 -7.83
CA GLY A 110 2.38 -7.77 -7.25
C GLY A 110 1.84 -6.62 -8.05
N GLN A 111 1.35 -5.61 -7.35
CA GLN A 111 0.80 -4.41 -7.96
C GLN A 111 1.56 -3.21 -7.39
N THR A 112 1.96 -2.30 -8.26
CA THR A 112 2.66 -1.10 -7.81
C THR A 112 1.70 -0.19 -7.07
N LEU A 113 1.97 0.05 -5.80
CA LEU A 113 1.18 0.98 -5.01
C LEU A 113 1.81 2.37 -5.01
N TYR A 114 3.12 2.44 -5.07
CA TYR A 114 3.85 3.69 -5.07
C TYR A 114 5.10 3.55 -5.93
N GLU A 115 5.39 4.58 -6.69
CA GLU A 115 6.61 4.63 -7.50
C GLU A 115 7.06 6.08 -7.56
N ARG A 116 8.34 6.29 -7.25
CA ARG A 116 8.92 7.61 -7.20
C ARG A 116 9.08 8.21 -8.59
#